data_e2eaec0a900a21103ad6e834dfd4f331
#
_entry.id   e2eaec0a900a21103ad6e834dfd4f331
#
_cell.length_a   1.000
_cell.length_b   1.000
_cell.length_c   1.000
_cell.angle_alpha   90.00
_cell.angle_beta   90.00
_cell.angle_gamma   90.00
#
_symmetry.space_group_name_H-M   'P 1'
#
loop_
_entity.id
_entity.type
_entity.pdbx_description
1 polymer ?
#
loop_
_entity_poly.entity_id
_entity_poly.type
_entity_poly.pdbx_seq_one_letter_code
_entity_poly.pdbx_strand_id
1 'polypeptide(L)'
;MTLEQVIDAMVQAEEDGKKVVRLHTGDPCLYGAIREQMDELKKLEIPYEDCPGVSSFCGAAAALEAEYTLPGISQSVVITRMAGRTPVPEKESVRSFAAHQATMVLFLSTGLLKELSAELIEGGYSEDTPAAIVYKATWPEQKVLRCTVGTLEQTAREADVTKTALIVVGEVLDGTYERSKLYDPTFTTEFRQASCSKKELGQTGENQSTEMRQEAEGQSK
;
A
#
# COMPACT_ATOMS: atom_id res chain seq x y z
N MET A 1 24.80 8.70 13.81
CA MET A 1 25.51 7.64 14.56
C MET A 1 25.82 6.51 13.60
N THR A 2 26.99 5.89 13.71
CA THR A 2 27.27 4.61 13.04
C THR A 2 26.60 3.45 13.78
N LEU A 3 26.59 2.25 13.22
CA LEU A 3 26.05 1.05 13.90
C LEU A 3 26.72 0.83 15.26
N GLU A 4 28.07 0.89 15.29
CA GLU A 4 28.87 0.73 16.50
C GLU A 4 28.47 1.74 17.57
N GLN A 5 28.34 3.02 17.22
CA GLN A 5 27.92 4.06 18.17
C GLN A 5 26.51 3.84 18.74
N VAL A 6 25.60 3.25 17.93
CA VAL A 6 24.24 2.90 18.39
C VAL A 6 24.31 1.72 19.37
N ILE A 7 25.11 0.69 19.04
CA ILE A 7 25.28 -0.49 19.89
C ILE A 7 25.97 -0.11 21.21
N ASP A 8 27.07 0.65 21.14
CA ASP A 8 27.78 1.12 22.35
C ASP A 8 26.84 1.88 23.31
N ALA A 9 25.98 2.75 22.76
CA ALA A 9 25.00 3.48 23.57
C ALA A 9 23.94 2.56 24.22
N MET A 10 23.53 1.50 23.53
CA MET A 10 22.61 0.50 24.09
C MET A 10 23.29 -0.33 25.21
N VAL A 11 24.51 -0.82 24.95
CA VAL A 11 25.30 -1.58 25.91
C VAL A 11 25.54 -0.78 27.18
N GLN A 12 26.01 0.46 27.06
CA GLN A 12 26.24 1.32 28.22
C GLN A 12 24.97 1.56 29.04
N ALA A 13 23.83 1.73 28.36
CA ALA A 13 22.58 1.93 29.07
C ALA A 13 22.09 0.66 29.78
N GLU A 14 22.34 -0.51 29.21
CA GLU A 14 22.04 -1.81 29.82
C GLU A 14 22.93 -2.06 31.05
N GLU A 15 24.25 -1.83 30.94
CA GLU A 15 25.20 -1.91 32.05
C GLU A 15 24.84 -0.97 33.21
N ASP A 16 24.28 0.21 32.90
CA ASP A 16 23.74 1.14 33.91
C ASP A 16 22.41 0.65 34.50
N GLY A 17 21.89 -0.50 34.13
CA GLY A 17 20.62 -1.06 34.60
C GLY A 17 19.39 -0.31 34.07
N LYS A 18 19.51 0.40 32.94
CA LYS A 18 18.41 1.17 32.33
C LYS A 18 17.63 0.30 31.35
N LYS A 19 16.32 0.53 31.28
CA LYS A 19 15.51 -0.03 30.19
C LYS A 19 15.75 0.75 28.90
N VAL A 20 16.24 0.06 27.88
CA VAL A 20 16.51 0.65 26.55
C VAL A 20 15.30 0.50 25.65
N VAL A 21 14.90 1.58 24.98
CA VAL A 21 13.89 1.55 23.92
C VAL A 21 14.48 2.17 22.67
N ARG A 22 14.64 1.35 21.62
CA ARG A 22 15.02 1.81 20.29
C ARG A 22 13.80 2.14 19.47
N LEU A 23 13.50 3.44 19.36
CA LEU A 23 12.32 3.91 18.63
C LEU A 23 12.55 3.92 17.12
N HIS A 24 11.61 3.36 16.37
CA HIS A 24 11.53 3.40 14.92
C HIS A 24 10.25 4.10 14.46
N THR A 25 10.22 4.57 13.20
CA THR A 25 9.01 5.07 12.55
C THR A 25 8.35 3.94 11.75
N GLY A 26 7.02 3.86 11.81
CA GLY A 26 6.28 2.81 11.14
C GLY A 26 6.52 1.44 11.77
N ASP A 27 6.82 0.45 10.94
CA ASP A 27 7.21 -0.88 11.38
C ASP A 27 8.70 -1.12 11.04
N PRO A 28 9.53 -1.55 12.00
CA PRO A 28 10.95 -1.75 11.78
C PRO A 28 11.28 -2.86 10.79
N CYS A 29 10.36 -3.78 10.50
CA CYS A 29 10.57 -4.89 9.55
C CYS A 29 10.72 -4.43 8.09
N LEU A 30 10.24 -3.21 7.74
CA LEU A 30 10.34 -2.66 6.39
C LEU A 30 11.35 -1.50 6.34
N TYR A 31 12.49 -1.75 5.73
CA TYR A 31 13.57 -0.76 5.53
C TYR A 31 14.08 -0.12 6.83
N GLY A 32 13.88 -0.79 7.98
CA GLY A 32 14.24 -0.27 9.30
C GLY A 32 15.70 -0.45 9.68
N ALA A 33 16.50 -1.20 8.91
CA ALA A 33 17.92 -1.54 9.21
C ALA A 33 18.12 -2.08 10.63
N ILE A 34 17.13 -2.85 11.13
CA ILE A 34 17.18 -3.38 12.51
C ILE A 34 17.96 -4.69 12.60
N ARG A 35 18.05 -5.45 11.50
CA ARG A 35 18.71 -6.76 11.49
C ARG A 35 20.15 -6.69 11.97
N GLU A 36 20.88 -5.70 11.51
CA GLU A 36 22.28 -5.46 11.93
C GLU A 36 22.38 -5.22 13.43
N GLN A 37 21.45 -4.44 14.00
CA GLN A 37 21.41 -4.16 15.44
C GLN A 37 21.09 -5.44 16.25
N MET A 38 20.09 -6.21 15.81
CA MET A 38 19.74 -7.50 16.43
C MET A 38 20.90 -8.49 16.42
N ASP A 39 21.65 -8.57 15.30
CA ASP A 39 22.78 -9.49 15.16
C ASP A 39 23.90 -9.10 16.12
N GLU A 40 24.19 -7.80 16.34
CA GLU A 40 25.20 -7.34 17.31
C GLU A 40 24.74 -7.59 18.76
N LEU A 41 23.49 -7.27 19.10
CA LEU A 41 22.94 -7.54 20.45
C LEU A 41 22.98 -9.04 20.78
N LYS A 42 22.70 -9.90 19.79
CA LYS A 42 22.77 -11.35 19.95
C LYS A 42 24.21 -11.85 20.22
N LYS A 43 25.23 -11.28 19.55
CA LYS A 43 26.63 -11.59 19.81
C LYS A 43 27.05 -11.21 21.23
N LEU A 44 26.47 -10.14 21.75
CA LEU A 44 26.74 -9.64 23.10
C LEU A 44 25.86 -10.31 24.17
N GLU A 45 25.02 -11.27 23.78
CA GLU A 45 24.07 -11.98 24.65
C GLU A 45 23.08 -11.05 25.37
N ILE A 46 22.82 -9.87 24.78
CA ILE A 46 21.83 -8.91 25.30
C ILE A 46 20.44 -9.30 24.78
N PRO A 47 19.47 -9.59 25.67
CA PRO A 47 18.13 -9.93 25.24
C PRO A 47 17.41 -8.71 24.69
N TYR A 48 16.61 -8.91 23.63
CA TYR A 48 15.80 -7.87 23.02
C TYR A 48 14.44 -8.44 22.59
N GLU A 49 13.49 -7.55 22.45
CA GLU A 49 12.15 -7.83 21.92
C GLU A 49 11.84 -6.83 20.81
N ASP A 50 11.24 -7.30 19.72
CA ASP A 50 10.77 -6.47 18.62
C ASP A 50 9.26 -6.28 18.76
N CYS A 51 8.83 -5.02 18.88
CA CYS A 51 7.42 -4.68 18.95
C CYS A 51 6.94 -4.24 17.58
N PRO A 52 5.97 -4.93 16.96
CA PRO A 52 5.46 -4.57 15.64
C PRO A 52 4.78 -3.20 15.68
N GLY A 53 4.91 -2.47 14.60
CA GLY A 53 4.30 -1.17 14.38
C GLY A 53 3.33 -1.16 13.19
N VAL A 54 2.83 0.02 12.85
CA VAL A 54 2.02 0.22 11.65
C VAL A 54 2.88 0.90 10.58
N SER A 55 3.20 0.16 9.54
CA SER A 55 4.03 0.71 8.45
C SER A 55 3.31 1.83 7.70
N SER A 56 4.07 2.76 7.17
CA SER A 56 3.54 3.92 6.43
C SER A 56 2.72 3.54 5.20
N PHE A 57 2.88 2.34 4.63
CA PHE A 57 2.02 1.91 3.53
C PHE A 57 0.57 1.69 3.98
N CYS A 58 0.33 1.25 5.22
CA CYS A 58 -1.00 1.18 5.81
C CYS A 58 -1.58 2.59 6.04
N GLY A 59 -0.73 3.53 6.49
CA GLY A 59 -1.11 4.93 6.63
C GLY A 59 -1.46 5.59 5.30
N ALA A 60 -0.74 5.23 4.22
CA ALA A 60 -1.05 5.70 2.87
C ALA A 60 -2.38 5.14 2.37
N ALA A 61 -2.68 3.86 2.60
CA ALA A 61 -3.98 3.26 2.27
C ALA A 61 -5.13 3.98 2.98
N ALA A 62 -4.99 4.25 4.27
CA ALA A 62 -5.98 4.99 5.06
C ALA A 62 -6.20 6.41 4.53
N ALA A 63 -5.12 7.13 4.18
CA ALA A 63 -5.19 8.47 3.61
C ALA A 63 -5.84 8.50 2.21
N LEU A 64 -5.71 7.41 1.45
CA LEU A 64 -6.32 7.22 0.13
C LEU A 64 -7.76 6.71 0.21
N GLU A 65 -8.22 6.27 1.39
CA GLU A 65 -9.49 5.53 1.58
C GLU A 65 -9.56 4.31 0.64
N ALA A 66 -8.42 3.61 0.49
CA ALA A 66 -8.25 2.52 -0.47
C ALA A 66 -7.96 1.19 0.23
N GLU A 67 -8.48 0.11 -0.32
CA GLU A 67 -8.05 -1.24 -0.07
C GLU A 67 -7.13 -1.68 -1.21
N TYR A 68 -5.92 -2.14 -0.90
CA TYR A 68 -4.92 -2.53 -1.90
C TYR A 68 -5.25 -3.84 -2.62
N THR A 69 -6.22 -4.61 -2.12
CA THR A 69 -6.57 -5.93 -2.61
C THR A 69 -8.07 -6.00 -2.93
N LEU A 70 -8.44 -5.66 -4.15
CA LEU A 70 -9.83 -5.67 -4.59
C LEU A 70 -10.12 -6.86 -5.50
N PRO A 71 -11.26 -7.57 -5.31
CA PRO A 71 -11.70 -8.65 -6.19
C PRO A 71 -11.79 -8.20 -7.65
N GLY A 72 -11.26 -9.03 -8.55
CA GLY A 72 -11.25 -8.75 -9.98
C GLY A 72 -10.20 -7.73 -10.46
N ILE A 73 -9.55 -7.01 -9.55
CA ILE A 73 -8.54 -5.97 -9.87
C ILE A 73 -7.13 -6.42 -9.49
N SER A 74 -6.85 -6.54 -8.22
CA SER A 74 -5.56 -6.99 -7.71
C SER A 74 -5.73 -7.73 -6.40
N GLN A 75 -5.07 -8.87 -6.25
CA GLN A 75 -5.03 -9.65 -5.00
C GLN A 75 -3.63 -9.68 -4.39
N SER A 76 -2.71 -8.90 -4.94
CA SER A 76 -1.32 -8.85 -4.52
C SER A 76 -0.86 -7.42 -4.30
N VAL A 77 -0.01 -7.22 -3.31
CA VAL A 77 0.64 -5.94 -3.03
C VAL A 77 2.14 -6.14 -3.11
N VAL A 78 2.80 -5.45 -4.02
CA VAL A 78 4.25 -5.42 -4.15
C VAL A 78 4.77 -4.19 -3.40
N ILE A 79 5.49 -4.42 -2.32
CA ILE A 79 6.17 -3.37 -1.57
C ILE A 79 7.64 -3.40 -1.98
N THR A 80 8.10 -2.34 -2.64
CA THR A 80 9.48 -2.26 -3.14
C THR A 80 9.98 -0.81 -3.16
N ARG A 81 11.13 -0.59 -3.77
CA ARG A 81 11.75 0.71 -3.98
C ARG A 81 12.54 0.76 -5.28
N MET A 82 12.80 1.94 -5.78
CA MET A 82 13.78 2.14 -6.85
C MET A 82 15.20 1.81 -6.38
N ALA A 83 16.01 1.27 -7.27
CA ALA A 83 17.44 1.29 -7.08
C ALA A 83 17.93 2.74 -7.07
N GLY A 84 18.69 3.09 -6.05
CA GLY A 84 19.25 4.42 -5.88
C GLY A 84 20.70 4.34 -5.39
N ARG A 85 21.01 4.99 -4.29
CA ARG A 85 22.37 4.90 -3.67
C ARG A 85 22.73 3.47 -3.27
N THR A 86 21.74 2.65 -2.96
CA THR A 86 21.92 1.22 -2.70
C THR A 86 21.24 0.42 -3.81
N PRO A 87 21.87 -0.67 -4.28
CA PRO A 87 21.33 -1.50 -5.35
C PRO A 87 20.06 -2.23 -4.90
N VAL A 88 19.29 -2.67 -5.88
CA VAL A 88 18.20 -3.65 -5.77
C VAL A 88 18.59 -4.81 -6.69
N PRO A 89 18.35 -6.08 -6.32
CA PRO A 89 18.59 -7.20 -7.22
C PRO A 89 17.85 -7.01 -8.54
N GLU A 90 18.46 -7.32 -9.67
CA GLU A 90 17.90 -7.09 -11.01
C GLU A 90 16.49 -7.70 -11.18
N LYS A 91 16.31 -8.93 -10.69
CA LYS A 91 15.03 -9.64 -10.70
C LYS A 91 13.94 -8.99 -9.81
N GLU A 92 14.33 -8.08 -8.93
CA GLU A 92 13.46 -7.33 -8.02
C GLU A 92 13.36 -5.84 -8.43
N SER A 93 13.78 -5.49 -9.66
CA SER A 93 13.60 -4.15 -10.20
C SER A 93 12.12 -3.79 -10.30
N VAL A 94 11.82 -2.50 -10.23
CA VAL A 94 10.45 -1.99 -10.42
C VAL A 94 9.87 -2.49 -11.75
N ARG A 95 10.67 -2.45 -12.81
CA ARG A 95 10.30 -2.97 -14.13
C ARG A 95 9.90 -4.46 -14.09
N SER A 96 10.66 -5.29 -13.38
CA SER A 96 10.35 -6.72 -13.24
C SER A 96 9.02 -6.95 -12.53
N PHE A 97 8.77 -6.25 -11.42
CA PHE A 97 7.52 -6.37 -10.70
C PHE A 97 6.32 -5.74 -11.44
N ALA A 98 6.55 -4.68 -12.19
CA ALA A 98 5.51 -4.02 -12.98
C ALA A 98 4.85 -4.93 -14.01
N ALA A 99 5.56 -5.97 -14.48
CA ALA A 99 5.01 -6.98 -15.40
C ALA A 99 3.79 -7.74 -14.84
N HIS A 100 3.61 -7.76 -13.52
CA HIS A 100 2.46 -8.39 -12.88
C HIS A 100 1.23 -7.47 -12.81
N GLN A 101 1.39 -6.16 -13.03
CA GLN A 101 0.33 -5.15 -12.94
C GLN A 101 -0.49 -5.23 -11.63
N ALA A 102 0.15 -5.71 -10.56
CA ALA A 102 -0.41 -5.77 -9.22
C ALA A 102 -0.43 -4.39 -8.56
N THR A 103 -1.08 -4.24 -7.43
CA THR A 103 -0.92 -3.02 -6.63
C THR A 103 0.54 -2.89 -6.18
N MET A 104 1.19 -1.76 -6.46
CA MET A 104 2.56 -1.48 -6.04
C MET A 104 2.63 -0.31 -5.07
N VAL A 105 3.46 -0.47 -4.03
CA VAL A 105 3.77 0.60 -3.06
C VAL A 105 5.27 0.82 -3.03
N LEU A 106 5.70 2.01 -3.47
CA LEU A 106 7.11 2.34 -3.65
C LEU A 106 7.59 3.22 -2.49
N PHE A 107 8.53 2.67 -1.72
CA PHE A 107 9.26 3.36 -0.67
C PHE A 107 10.49 4.08 -1.23
N LEU A 108 10.98 5.10 -0.53
CA LEU A 108 12.30 5.73 -0.78
C LEU A 108 12.53 6.18 -2.23
N SER A 109 11.47 6.37 -3.02
CA SER A 109 11.55 6.61 -4.47
C SER A 109 11.12 8.01 -4.91
N THR A 110 10.75 8.89 -3.96
CA THR A 110 10.24 10.24 -4.26
C THR A 110 11.22 11.11 -5.05
N GLY A 111 12.52 10.89 -4.88
CA GLY A 111 13.56 11.63 -5.63
C GLY A 111 13.87 11.07 -7.03
N LEU A 112 13.16 10.01 -7.47
CA LEU A 112 13.42 9.26 -8.70
C LEU A 112 12.12 9.04 -9.51
N LEU A 113 11.17 9.98 -9.45
CA LEU A 113 9.82 9.77 -10.00
C LEU A 113 9.81 9.69 -11.53
N LYS A 114 10.73 10.38 -12.20
CA LYS A 114 10.89 10.29 -13.65
C LYS A 114 11.34 8.89 -14.08
N GLU A 115 12.37 8.40 -13.45
CA GLU A 115 12.92 7.06 -13.68
C GLU A 115 11.91 5.99 -13.25
N LEU A 116 11.20 6.22 -12.14
CA LEU A 116 10.14 5.33 -11.66
C LEU A 116 9.02 5.19 -12.69
N SER A 117 8.53 6.31 -13.24
CA SER A 117 7.50 6.29 -14.28
C SER A 117 7.98 5.49 -15.50
N ALA A 118 9.21 5.69 -15.95
CA ALA A 118 9.78 4.94 -17.08
C ALA A 118 9.85 3.43 -16.79
N GLU A 119 10.36 3.03 -15.61
CA GLU A 119 10.44 1.62 -15.20
C GLU A 119 9.06 0.94 -15.12
N LEU A 120 8.05 1.65 -14.62
CA LEU A 120 6.68 1.15 -14.54
C LEU A 120 6.09 0.93 -15.94
N ILE A 121 6.26 1.90 -16.86
CA ILE A 121 5.75 1.82 -18.23
C ILE A 121 6.48 0.71 -19.01
N GLU A 122 7.79 0.67 -18.95
CA GLU A 122 8.57 -0.39 -19.59
C GLU A 122 8.25 -1.78 -19.04
N GLY A 123 7.81 -1.88 -17.81
CA GLY A 123 7.38 -3.11 -17.16
C GLY A 123 5.95 -3.53 -17.49
N GLY A 124 5.13 -2.65 -18.10
CA GLY A 124 3.80 -3.01 -18.60
C GLY A 124 2.62 -2.18 -18.10
N TYR A 125 2.82 -1.21 -17.18
CA TYR A 125 1.75 -0.27 -16.82
C TYR A 125 1.52 0.74 -17.95
N SER A 126 0.27 1.17 -18.12
CA SER A 126 -0.06 2.31 -18.99
C SER A 126 0.40 3.63 -18.33
N GLU A 127 0.68 4.64 -19.14
CA GLU A 127 0.87 6.03 -18.66
C GLU A 127 -0.36 6.54 -17.90
N ASP A 128 -1.55 6.06 -18.29
CA ASP A 128 -2.84 6.42 -17.69
C ASP A 128 -3.17 5.60 -16.42
N THR A 129 -2.38 4.57 -16.09
CA THR A 129 -2.63 3.77 -14.88
C THR A 129 -2.69 4.68 -13.65
N PRO A 130 -3.76 4.56 -12.82
CA PRO A 130 -3.92 5.36 -11.62
C PRO A 130 -2.74 5.23 -10.67
N ALA A 131 -2.31 6.37 -10.16
CA ALA A 131 -1.25 6.48 -9.18
C ALA A 131 -1.57 7.55 -8.13
N ALA A 132 -0.93 7.47 -7.00
CA ALA A 132 -1.03 8.49 -5.96
C ALA A 132 0.30 8.68 -5.24
N ILE A 133 0.57 9.92 -4.85
CA ILE A 133 1.68 10.30 -3.99
C ILE A 133 1.10 10.71 -2.65
N VAL A 134 1.42 9.97 -1.59
CA VAL A 134 0.99 10.26 -0.22
C VAL A 134 2.16 10.81 0.56
N TYR A 135 2.18 12.12 0.74
CA TYR A 135 3.20 12.83 1.48
C TYR A 135 2.88 12.85 2.96
N LYS A 136 3.83 12.49 3.80
CA LYS A 136 3.72 12.50 5.26
C LYS A 136 2.40 11.90 5.77
N ALA A 137 2.07 10.68 5.31
CA ALA A 137 0.87 9.98 5.78
C ALA A 137 0.78 10.00 7.32
N THR A 138 -0.39 10.33 7.86
CA THR A 138 -0.70 10.46 9.30
C THR A 138 -0.12 11.68 10.03
N TRP A 139 0.64 12.53 9.35
CA TRP A 139 1.18 13.77 9.93
C TRP A 139 0.19 14.93 9.70
N PRO A 140 0.30 16.03 10.50
CA PRO A 140 -0.56 17.21 10.29
C PRO A 140 -0.45 17.82 8.88
N GLU A 141 0.74 17.71 8.25
CA GLU A 141 1.00 18.21 6.90
C GLU A 141 0.74 17.20 5.79
N GLN A 142 -0.01 16.13 6.06
CA GLN A 142 -0.37 15.12 5.07
C GLN A 142 -0.96 15.74 3.81
N LYS A 143 -0.47 15.28 2.65
CA LYS A 143 -1.06 15.57 1.35
C LYS A 143 -1.32 14.28 0.59
N VAL A 144 -2.45 14.20 -0.08
CA VAL A 144 -2.81 13.13 -1.00
C VAL A 144 -2.90 13.72 -2.40
N LEU A 145 -2.04 13.28 -3.29
CA LEU A 145 -1.95 13.76 -4.66
C LEU A 145 -2.28 12.61 -5.60
N ARG A 146 -3.49 12.60 -6.14
CA ARG A 146 -3.92 11.62 -7.14
C ARG A 146 -3.40 12.04 -8.52
N CYS A 147 -2.86 11.09 -9.26
CA CYS A 147 -2.24 11.31 -10.57
C CYS A 147 -2.27 10.00 -11.38
N THR A 148 -1.53 9.95 -12.45
CA THR A 148 -1.26 8.72 -13.21
C THR A 148 0.23 8.41 -13.22
N VAL A 149 0.60 7.21 -13.66
CA VAL A 149 2.01 6.82 -13.81
C VAL A 149 2.78 7.83 -14.66
N GLY A 150 2.18 8.31 -15.76
CA GLY A 150 2.81 9.29 -16.65
C GLY A 150 2.98 10.68 -16.06
N THR A 151 2.23 11.04 -15.01
CA THR A 151 2.23 12.40 -14.43
C THR A 151 2.88 12.49 -13.05
N LEU A 152 3.47 11.38 -12.53
CA LEU A 152 4.08 11.32 -11.19
C LEU A 152 5.07 12.46 -10.92
N GLU A 153 6.05 12.67 -11.81
CA GLU A 153 7.09 13.70 -11.63
C GLU A 153 6.48 15.11 -11.61
N GLN A 154 5.60 15.40 -12.55
CA GLN A 154 4.95 16.71 -12.66
C GLN A 154 4.13 17.01 -11.40
N THR A 155 3.31 16.06 -10.97
CA THR A 155 2.44 16.19 -9.78
C THR A 155 3.26 16.45 -8.51
N ALA A 156 4.36 15.74 -8.31
CA ALA A 156 5.23 15.95 -7.15
C ALA A 156 5.91 17.32 -7.19
N ARG A 157 6.37 17.77 -8.37
CA ARG A 157 7.02 19.08 -8.57
C ARG A 157 6.04 20.21 -8.28
N GLU A 158 4.82 20.15 -8.78
CA GLU A 158 3.79 21.17 -8.55
C GLU A 158 3.39 21.30 -7.08
N ALA A 159 3.45 20.21 -6.33
CA ALA A 159 3.15 20.17 -4.91
C ALA A 159 4.35 20.39 -3.99
N ASP A 160 5.56 20.60 -4.56
CA ASP A 160 6.85 20.73 -3.85
C ASP A 160 7.14 19.51 -2.94
N VAL A 161 6.88 18.30 -3.46
CA VAL A 161 7.13 17.04 -2.76
C VAL A 161 8.39 16.38 -3.30
N THR A 162 9.46 16.39 -2.53
CA THR A 162 10.80 15.87 -2.92
C THR A 162 11.26 14.68 -2.08
N LYS A 163 10.61 14.43 -0.93
CA LYS A 163 10.95 13.35 0.03
C LYS A 163 9.76 13.03 0.91
N THR A 164 9.89 11.99 1.73
CA THR A 164 8.92 11.62 2.79
C THR A 164 7.53 11.36 2.21
N ALA A 165 7.47 10.72 1.04
CA ALA A 165 6.23 10.30 0.41
C ALA A 165 6.31 8.84 -0.01
N LEU A 166 5.16 8.19 -0.04
CA LEU A 166 4.93 6.89 -0.67
C LEU A 166 4.24 7.10 -2.01
N ILE A 167 4.62 6.30 -2.97
CA ILE A 167 3.94 6.23 -4.26
C ILE A 167 3.13 4.93 -4.29
N VAL A 168 1.85 5.02 -4.60
CA VAL A 168 0.95 3.89 -4.78
C VAL A 168 0.52 3.86 -6.23
N VAL A 169 0.59 2.69 -6.85
CA VAL A 169 0.26 2.49 -8.28
C VAL A 169 -0.67 1.29 -8.42
N GLY A 170 -1.70 1.42 -9.21
CA GLY A 170 -2.58 0.32 -9.58
C GLY A 170 -4.04 0.71 -9.73
N GLU A 171 -4.77 -0.12 -10.46
CA GLU A 171 -6.20 0.07 -10.76
C GLU A 171 -7.10 0.07 -9.52
N VAL A 172 -6.60 -0.37 -8.37
CA VAL A 172 -7.31 -0.28 -7.07
C VAL A 172 -7.61 1.16 -6.67
N LEU A 173 -6.97 2.14 -7.29
CA LEU A 173 -7.17 3.57 -7.03
C LEU A 173 -8.31 4.19 -7.84
N ASP A 174 -8.84 3.50 -8.85
CA ASP A 174 -9.87 4.04 -9.77
C ASP A 174 -11.32 3.76 -9.33
N GLY A 175 -11.54 2.99 -8.29
CA GLY A 175 -12.85 2.83 -7.64
C GLY A 175 -13.83 1.87 -8.31
N THR A 176 -13.53 1.28 -9.46
CA THR A 176 -14.40 0.28 -10.11
C THR A 176 -13.93 -1.13 -9.76
N TYR A 177 -14.71 -1.88 -9.00
CA TYR A 177 -14.33 -3.22 -8.55
C TYR A 177 -15.53 -4.15 -8.37
N GLU A 178 -15.29 -5.45 -8.35
CA GLU A 178 -16.28 -6.45 -8.00
C GLU A 178 -16.48 -6.54 -6.48
N ARG A 179 -17.73 -6.64 -6.04
CA ARG A 179 -18.00 -6.80 -4.61
C ARG A 179 -17.47 -8.12 -4.07
N SER A 180 -16.88 -8.07 -2.89
CA SER A 180 -16.43 -9.27 -2.19
C SER A 180 -17.59 -10.22 -1.93
N LYS A 181 -17.38 -11.52 -2.19
CA LYS A 181 -18.32 -12.58 -1.84
C LYS A 181 -18.63 -12.68 -0.34
N LEU A 182 -17.81 -12.07 0.51
CA LEU A 182 -18.04 -12.05 1.96
C LEU A 182 -19.38 -11.42 2.33
N TYR A 183 -19.84 -10.43 1.55
CA TYR A 183 -21.13 -9.75 1.75
C TYR A 183 -22.23 -10.27 0.84
N ASP A 184 -21.93 -11.22 -0.05
CA ASP A 184 -22.91 -11.83 -0.94
C ASP A 184 -23.91 -12.67 -0.12
N PRO A 185 -25.23 -12.38 -0.17
CA PRO A 185 -26.24 -13.11 0.59
C PRO A 185 -26.38 -14.57 0.15
N THR A 186 -25.90 -14.94 -1.04
CA THR A 186 -25.92 -16.32 -1.54
C THR A 186 -24.69 -17.13 -1.14
N PHE A 187 -23.71 -16.50 -0.45
CA PHE A 187 -22.45 -17.14 -0.08
C PHE A 187 -22.43 -17.49 1.41
N THR A 188 -22.22 -18.79 1.71
CA THR A 188 -22.01 -19.28 3.07
C THR A 188 -20.55 -19.15 3.44
N THR A 189 -20.27 -18.52 4.58
CA THR A 189 -18.94 -18.47 5.20
C THR A 189 -18.91 -19.36 6.44
N GLU A 190 -17.76 -19.52 7.06
CA GLU A 190 -17.61 -20.23 8.33
C GLU A 190 -18.49 -19.63 9.45
N PHE A 191 -18.75 -18.32 9.39
CA PHE A 191 -19.48 -17.58 10.43
C PHE A 191 -20.89 -17.15 10.01
N ARG A 192 -21.30 -17.37 8.75
CA ARG A 192 -22.60 -16.94 8.24
C ARG A 192 -23.14 -17.90 7.18
N GLN A 193 -24.36 -18.40 7.40
CA GLN A 193 -25.12 -19.14 6.40
C GLN A 193 -25.65 -18.19 5.31
N ALA A 194 -25.74 -18.66 4.07
CA ALA A 194 -26.40 -17.94 3.00
C ALA A 194 -27.88 -17.66 3.38
N SER A 195 -28.31 -16.42 3.21
CA SER A 195 -29.66 -15.98 3.56
C SER A 195 -30.66 -16.14 2.41
N CYS A 196 -30.19 -16.34 1.17
CA CYS A 196 -31.01 -16.64 0.01
C CYS A 196 -30.26 -17.50 -1.01
N SER A 197 -31.01 -18.14 -1.93
CA SER A 197 -30.42 -18.88 -3.04
C SER A 197 -30.18 -17.97 -4.26
N LYS A 198 -29.23 -18.35 -5.14
CA LYS A 198 -29.00 -17.63 -6.40
C LYS A 198 -30.25 -17.51 -7.29
N LYS A 199 -31.21 -18.42 -7.17
CA LYS A 199 -32.47 -18.40 -7.92
C LYS A 199 -33.42 -17.28 -7.44
N GLU A 200 -33.42 -17.00 -6.13
CA GLU A 200 -34.29 -15.95 -5.55
C GLU A 200 -33.79 -14.54 -5.88
N LEU A 201 -32.47 -14.33 -6.00
CA LEU A 201 -31.89 -13.06 -6.42
C LEU A 201 -32.20 -12.70 -7.89
N GLY A 202 -32.24 -13.70 -8.80
CA GLY A 202 -32.62 -13.52 -10.19
C GLY A 202 -34.07 -13.05 -10.35
N GLN A 203 -34.99 -13.54 -9.53
CA GLN A 203 -36.41 -13.16 -9.58
C GLN A 203 -36.69 -11.77 -9.03
N THR A 204 -35.96 -11.31 -8.02
CA THR A 204 -36.09 -9.93 -7.47
C THR A 204 -35.56 -8.87 -8.43
N GLY A 205 -34.51 -9.16 -9.20
CA GLY A 205 -33.95 -8.24 -10.20
C GLY A 205 -34.86 -8.05 -11.41
N GLU A 206 -35.57 -9.08 -11.85
CA GLU A 206 -36.56 -9.00 -12.95
C GLU A 206 -37.83 -8.24 -12.54
N ASN A 207 -38.31 -8.44 -11.31
CA ASN A 207 -39.47 -7.72 -10.79
C ASN A 207 -39.22 -6.21 -10.63
N GLN A 208 -38.06 -5.81 -10.10
CA GLN A 208 -37.73 -4.39 -9.96
C GLN A 208 -37.57 -3.66 -11.31
N SER A 209 -36.98 -4.35 -12.31
CA SER A 209 -36.88 -3.77 -13.65
C SER A 209 -38.22 -3.68 -14.38
N THR A 210 -39.19 -4.51 -14.05
CA THR A 210 -40.52 -4.49 -14.63
C THR A 210 -41.38 -3.39 -13.96
N GLU A 211 -41.29 -3.21 -12.65
CA GLU A 211 -41.95 -2.12 -11.92
C GLU A 211 -41.46 -0.73 -12.35
N MET A 212 -40.15 -0.52 -12.47
CA MET A 212 -39.61 0.76 -12.95
C MET A 212 -39.98 1.09 -14.40
N ARG A 213 -40.19 0.08 -15.27
CA ARG A 213 -40.69 0.30 -16.63
C ARG A 213 -42.18 0.68 -16.65
N GLN A 214 -43.00 0.09 -15.79
CA GLN A 214 -44.43 0.42 -15.70
C GLN A 214 -44.66 1.80 -15.09
N GLU A 215 -43.84 2.25 -14.13
CA GLU A 215 -43.92 3.61 -13.58
C GLU A 215 -43.49 4.68 -14.60
N ALA A 216 -42.51 4.39 -15.45
CA ALA A 216 -42.05 5.31 -16.50
C ALA A 216 -43.13 5.47 -17.64
N GLU A 217 -43.87 4.41 -17.97
CA GLU A 217 -44.92 4.45 -18.97
C GLU A 217 -46.26 5.08 -18.45
N GLY A 218 -46.45 5.04 -17.12
CA GLY A 218 -47.64 5.64 -16.47
C GLY A 218 -47.61 7.16 -16.32
N GLN A 219 -46.42 7.79 -16.43
CA GLN A 219 -46.25 9.26 -16.29
C GLN A 219 -46.26 10.00 -17.64
N SER A 220 -46.51 9.31 -18.75
CA SER A 220 -46.54 9.89 -20.12
C SER A 220 -47.96 9.93 -20.75
N LYS A 221 -49.00 10.00 -19.93
CA LYS A 221 -50.36 10.22 -20.41
C LYS A 221 -51.02 11.42 -19.79
#